data_d89b147b8a23119340d387309b713c2e
#
_entry.id   d89b147b8a23119340d387309b713c2e
#
_cell.length_a   1.000
_cell.length_b   1.000
_cell.length_c   1.000
_cell.angle_alpha   90.00
_cell.angle_beta   90.00
_cell.angle_gamma   90.00
#
_symmetry.space_group_name_H-M   'P 1'
#
loop_
_entity.id
_entity.type
_entity.pdbx_description
1 polymer ?
#
loop_
_entity_poly.entity_id
_entity_poly.type
_entity_poly.pdbx_seq_one_letter_code
_entity_poly.pdbx_strand_id
1 'polypeptide(L)'
;HEGYQTLNPVLTNGYKKSPVIAINYFKNLNNFTVSQDINVTYFKAKSIHGYLGYEDTNNKFLSLISNPVEGRRTFSSLKVNNNSYLNGFKISSTIGIQTLSYNLDSSMQKTNSVAVPDLSIDISSLFVNKIDEAIHLIKPKIFYGYVGYKDQSMNPVFDSNDISKMNQIFNVSRFSGMDRIGDENFYSLGINYTKRTMGRDKFSFEISKKYYLKDRKVSLSNLNMHSMNMSSMHMMSLSSDEDPLMLMSKWMPNMNTMIMTYGSYHKDQKKFPMAGITAKHKFKKGSIGYAKRYTKMSGDFNTVLDYSEFFADLELKSNFSLIAKFKRDDESGTKIESIFGVGYENCCVALSVTASDRNLSKYLDGLESDSYAYLNDAWDNIISIENKSRINFEFQLKGLNSTFEKVGRLMNNSILNY
;
A
#
# COMPACT_ATOMS: atom_id res chain seq x y z
N HIS A 1 11.13 14.09 8.97
CA HIS A 1 10.68 12.95 8.16
C HIS A 1 10.42 13.43 6.75
N GLU A 2 11.22 12.96 5.80
CA GLU A 2 11.00 13.22 4.38
C GLU A 2 9.80 12.38 3.90
N GLY A 3 8.94 13.01 3.10
CA GLY A 3 7.69 12.41 2.66
C GLY A 3 7.89 11.13 1.85
N TYR A 4 7.00 10.18 2.03
CA TYR A 4 6.95 8.96 1.23
C TYR A 4 6.62 9.32 -0.22
N GLN A 5 7.40 8.79 -1.16
CA GLN A 5 7.01 8.78 -2.55
C GLN A 5 5.86 7.78 -2.71
N THR A 6 4.73 8.27 -3.15
CA THR A 6 3.63 7.42 -3.59
C THR A 6 3.97 6.84 -4.97
N LEU A 7 3.47 5.67 -5.30
CA LEU A 7 3.69 5.03 -6.61
C LEU A 7 2.84 5.67 -7.73
N ASN A 8 2.08 6.70 -7.43
CA ASN A 8 1.33 7.43 -8.44
C ASN A 8 2.10 8.70 -8.83
N PRO A 9 2.79 8.73 -9.98
CA PRO A 9 3.61 9.85 -10.40
C PRO A 9 2.82 11.14 -10.62
N VAL A 10 1.54 11.06 -10.95
CA VAL A 10 0.66 12.24 -11.18
C VAL A 10 0.32 12.96 -9.87
N LEU A 11 0.37 12.28 -8.74
CA LEU A 11 -0.03 12.80 -7.42
C LEU A 11 1.15 12.92 -6.44
N THR A 12 2.38 12.67 -6.88
CA THR A 12 3.58 12.71 -6.03
C THR A 12 4.09 14.12 -5.75
N ASN A 13 3.23 15.03 -5.52
CA ASN A 13 3.63 16.27 -4.86
C ASN A 13 4.08 15.92 -3.45
N GLY A 14 5.39 15.68 -3.31
CA GLY A 14 5.97 15.30 -2.03
C GLY A 14 5.74 16.39 -1.00
N TYR A 15 4.74 16.21 -0.16
CA TYR A 15 4.54 17.07 0.99
C TYR A 15 5.55 16.74 2.08
N LYS A 16 6.14 17.77 2.64
CA LYS A 16 6.87 17.67 3.90
C LYS A 16 5.86 17.73 5.03
N LYS A 17 5.92 16.77 5.95
CA LYS A 17 5.08 16.71 7.16
C LYS A 17 5.84 17.32 8.34
N SER A 18 5.43 18.49 8.82
CA SER A 18 6.10 19.13 9.98
C SER A 18 5.24 20.27 10.54
N PRO A 19 4.79 20.19 11.79
CA PRO A 19 4.91 19.06 12.72
C PRO A 19 3.94 17.91 12.44
N VAL A 20 4.21 16.74 13.03
CA VAL A 20 3.27 15.62 13.16
C VAL A 20 3.11 15.34 14.65
N ILE A 21 1.87 15.40 15.13
CA ILE A 21 1.51 15.04 16.51
C ILE A 21 0.56 13.86 16.40
N ALA A 22 0.95 12.72 16.98
CA ALA A 22 0.13 11.53 17.05
C ALA A 22 -0.06 11.13 18.52
N ILE A 23 -1.31 10.94 18.92
CA ILE A 23 -1.71 10.49 20.26
C ILE A 23 -2.50 9.22 20.08
N ASN A 24 -2.02 8.13 20.68
CA ASN A 24 -2.70 6.85 20.67
C ASN A 24 -3.04 6.50 22.12
N TYR A 25 -4.30 6.28 22.38
CA TYR A 25 -4.81 5.82 23.66
C TYR A 25 -5.44 4.45 23.50
N PHE A 26 -5.16 3.56 24.43
CA PHE A 26 -5.68 2.21 24.41
C PHE A 26 -6.01 1.78 25.84
N LYS A 27 -7.22 1.23 26.05
CA LYS A 27 -7.67 0.72 27.33
C LYS A 27 -8.50 -0.57 27.18
N ASN A 28 -8.11 -1.59 27.92
CA ASN A 28 -8.91 -2.81 28.05
C ASN A 28 -9.88 -2.68 29.22
N LEU A 29 -11.13 -2.97 28.97
CA LEU A 29 -12.24 -2.95 29.93
C LEU A 29 -12.96 -4.32 29.85
N ASN A 30 -12.46 -5.31 30.59
CA ASN A 30 -12.98 -6.70 30.54
C ASN A 30 -13.01 -7.23 29.09
N ASN A 31 -14.22 -7.37 28.53
CA ASN A 31 -14.43 -7.89 27.16
C ASN A 31 -14.33 -6.81 26.09
N PHE A 32 -14.21 -5.55 26.46
CA PHE A 32 -14.15 -4.44 25.54
C PHE A 32 -12.76 -3.82 25.52
N THR A 33 -12.36 -3.37 24.34
CA THR A 33 -11.17 -2.57 24.14
C THR A 33 -11.57 -1.23 23.56
N VAL A 34 -11.20 -0.16 24.23
CA VAL A 34 -11.40 1.20 23.70
C VAL A 34 -10.08 1.70 23.16
N SER A 35 -10.07 2.15 21.92
CA SER A 35 -8.91 2.79 21.30
C SER A 35 -9.30 4.16 20.75
N GLN A 36 -8.38 5.12 20.95
CA GLN A 36 -8.49 6.48 20.41
C GLN A 36 -7.19 6.84 19.74
N ASP A 37 -7.26 7.18 18.47
CA ASP A 37 -6.14 7.69 17.70
C ASP A 37 -6.43 9.13 17.28
N ILE A 38 -5.48 10.04 17.54
CA ILE A 38 -5.54 11.44 17.12
C ILE A 38 -4.27 11.74 16.34
N ASN A 39 -4.41 12.27 15.15
CA ASN A 39 -3.30 12.69 14.31
C ASN A 39 -3.51 14.13 13.84
N VAL A 40 -2.57 14.99 14.15
CA VAL A 40 -2.52 16.37 13.67
C VAL A 40 -1.24 16.53 12.86
N THR A 41 -1.39 16.81 11.58
CA THR A 41 -0.25 16.93 10.66
C THR A 41 -0.37 18.19 9.85
N TYR A 42 0.69 18.98 9.82
CA TYR A 42 0.84 20.10 8.89
C TYR A 42 1.59 19.64 7.66
N PHE A 43 1.04 19.92 6.49
CA PHE A 43 1.58 19.59 5.17
C PHE A 43 2.09 20.84 4.49
N LYS A 44 3.39 20.85 4.19
CA LYS A 44 4.05 21.89 3.42
C LYS A 44 4.53 21.30 2.11
N ALA A 45 4.18 21.92 0.98
CA ALA A 45 4.64 21.47 -0.31
C ALA A 45 6.17 21.64 -0.40
N LYS A 46 6.85 20.69 -0.99
CA LYS A 46 8.24 20.90 -1.42
C LYS A 46 8.20 21.91 -2.55
N SER A 47 9.04 22.92 -2.49
CA SER A 47 9.15 23.94 -3.54
C SER A 47 9.22 23.27 -4.91
N ILE A 48 8.22 23.50 -5.75
CA ILE A 48 8.11 22.93 -7.10
C ILE A 48 8.91 23.76 -8.11
N HIS A 49 9.60 24.81 -7.68
CA HIS A 49 10.36 25.72 -8.55
C HIS A 49 11.40 25.04 -9.44
N GLY A 50 11.68 23.75 -9.23
CA GLY A 50 12.50 22.94 -10.11
C GLY A 50 11.71 22.01 -11.05
N TYR A 51 10.39 21.97 -10.96
CA TYR A 51 9.57 20.98 -11.67
C TYR A 51 8.87 21.52 -12.91
N LEU A 52 8.56 22.80 -12.96
CA LEU A 52 7.79 23.36 -14.07
C LEU A 52 8.35 24.76 -14.42
N GLY A 53 9.40 24.77 -15.21
CA GLY A 53 9.86 26.00 -15.90
C GLY A 53 8.93 26.41 -17.06
N TYR A 54 7.64 26.06 -16.99
CA TYR A 54 6.67 26.35 -18.03
C TYR A 54 5.54 27.21 -17.47
N GLU A 55 5.56 28.50 -17.81
CA GLU A 55 4.47 29.44 -17.61
C GLU A 55 3.46 29.33 -18.76
N ASP A 56 2.61 28.29 -18.76
CA ASP A 56 1.42 28.29 -19.61
C ASP A 56 0.20 28.63 -18.78
N THR A 57 -0.20 29.89 -18.86
CA THR A 57 -1.35 30.47 -18.14
C THR A 57 -2.71 29.92 -18.61
N ASN A 58 -2.76 29.18 -19.71
CA ASN A 58 -4.00 28.66 -20.30
C ASN A 58 -4.31 27.21 -19.91
N ASN A 59 -3.42 26.48 -19.26
CA ASN A 59 -3.63 25.10 -18.89
C ASN A 59 -4.03 24.95 -17.41
N LYS A 60 -5.31 24.71 -17.14
CA LYS A 60 -5.84 24.52 -15.78
C LYS A 60 -5.17 23.38 -15.00
N PHE A 61 -4.64 22.40 -15.68
CA PHE A 61 -3.93 21.26 -15.05
C PHE A 61 -2.57 21.70 -14.50
N LEU A 62 -1.83 22.50 -15.22
CA LEU A 62 -0.56 23.07 -14.76
C LEU A 62 -0.76 24.11 -13.65
N SER A 63 -1.89 24.85 -13.67
CA SER A 63 -2.22 25.77 -12.58
C SER A 63 -2.53 25.09 -11.25
N LEU A 64 -3.07 23.87 -11.28
CA LEU A 64 -3.29 23.04 -10.09
C LEU A 64 -1.99 22.51 -9.46
N ILE A 65 -0.97 22.29 -10.30
CA ILE A 65 0.35 21.86 -9.83
C ILE A 65 1.18 23.07 -9.36
N SER A 66 0.98 24.25 -9.96
CA SER A 66 1.71 25.48 -9.62
C SER A 66 1.33 26.10 -8.27
N ASN A 67 0.13 25.81 -7.76
CA ASN A 67 -0.35 26.33 -6.47
C ASN A 67 -0.71 25.16 -5.52
N PRO A 68 0.26 24.46 -4.95
CA PRO A 68 -0.01 23.36 -4.06
C PRO A 68 -0.73 23.87 -2.80
N VAL A 69 -1.73 23.12 -2.38
CA VAL A 69 -2.47 23.42 -1.16
C VAL A 69 -1.62 23.01 0.04
N GLU A 70 -1.40 23.94 0.96
CA GLU A 70 -0.73 23.70 2.24
C GLU A 70 -1.70 23.85 3.40
N GLY A 71 -1.38 23.24 4.53
CA GLY A 71 -2.18 23.41 5.73
C GLY A 71 -2.17 22.21 6.66
N ARG A 72 -3.03 22.27 7.66
CA ARG A 72 -3.13 21.30 8.74
C ARG A 72 -4.33 20.37 8.52
N ARG A 73 -4.07 19.06 8.63
CA ARG A 73 -5.11 18.03 8.76
C ARG A 73 -5.18 17.57 10.21
N THR A 74 -6.40 17.42 10.71
CA THR A 74 -6.70 16.78 11.99
C THR A 74 -7.59 15.57 11.72
N PHE A 75 -7.11 14.40 12.09
CA PHE A 75 -7.84 13.14 12.03
C PHE A 75 -8.00 12.58 13.44
N SER A 76 -9.17 12.04 13.76
CA SER A 76 -9.39 11.29 15.00
C SER A 76 -10.23 10.06 14.73
N SER A 77 -9.93 8.97 15.42
CA SER A 77 -10.66 7.71 15.36
C SER A 77 -10.86 7.17 16.76
N LEU A 78 -12.12 7.07 17.19
CA LEU A 78 -12.50 6.42 18.45
C LEU A 78 -13.17 5.10 18.10
N LYS A 79 -12.69 3.98 18.66
CA LYS A 79 -13.23 2.64 18.41
C LYS A 79 -13.41 1.86 19.70
N VAL A 80 -14.49 1.11 19.75
CA VAL A 80 -14.78 0.12 20.80
C VAL A 80 -14.85 -1.25 20.13
N ASN A 81 -13.97 -2.14 20.55
CA ASN A 81 -13.93 -3.51 20.08
C ASN A 81 -14.38 -4.46 21.19
N ASN A 82 -15.20 -5.45 20.83
CA ASN A 82 -15.58 -6.57 21.68
C ASN A 82 -15.12 -7.88 21.04
N ASN A 83 -14.49 -8.76 21.83
CA ASN A 83 -14.15 -10.10 21.42
C ASN A 83 -14.90 -11.11 22.28
N SER A 84 -15.72 -11.93 21.67
CA SER A 84 -16.48 -12.98 22.32
C SER A 84 -16.27 -14.34 21.64
N TYR A 85 -16.53 -15.40 22.38
CA TYR A 85 -16.45 -16.78 21.91
C TYR A 85 -17.78 -17.47 22.19
N LEU A 86 -18.40 -18.00 21.14
CA LEU A 86 -19.68 -18.69 21.24
C LEU A 86 -19.62 -19.98 20.43
N ASN A 87 -19.78 -21.13 21.08
CA ASN A 87 -19.86 -22.45 20.44
C ASN A 87 -18.73 -22.72 19.41
N GLY A 88 -17.49 -22.34 19.75
CA GLY A 88 -16.34 -22.54 18.87
C GLY A 88 -16.14 -21.44 17.82
N PHE A 89 -17.02 -20.46 17.78
CA PHE A 89 -16.85 -19.27 16.96
C PHE A 89 -16.21 -18.13 17.74
N LYS A 90 -15.22 -17.48 17.15
CA LYS A 90 -14.73 -16.19 17.59
C LYS A 90 -15.52 -15.11 16.88
N ILE A 91 -16.13 -14.21 17.64
CA ILE A 91 -16.86 -13.05 17.14
C ILE A 91 -16.12 -11.80 17.62
N SER A 92 -15.63 -10.99 16.69
CA SER A 92 -14.99 -9.70 16.98
C SER A 92 -15.84 -8.60 16.37
N SER A 93 -16.40 -7.72 17.20
CA SER A 93 -17.24 -6.62 16.77
C SER A 93 -16.56 -5.30 17.10
N THR A 94 -16.48 -4.39 16.14
CA THR A 94 -15.92 -3.06 16.33
C THR A 94 -16.95 -2.02 15.92
N ILE A 95 -17.17 -1.04 16.78
CA ILE A 95 -17.98 0.15 16.49
C ILE A 95 -17.08 1.36 16.68
N GLY A 96 -17.15 2.30 15.76
CA GLY A 96 -16.29 3.47 15.81
C GLY A 96 -16.92 4.72 15.22
N ILE A 97 -16.23 5.82 15.42
CA ILE A 97 -16.44 7.08 14.75
C ILE A 97 -15.10 7.66 14.34
N GLN A 98 -15.02 8.09 13.10
CA GLN A 98 -13.85 8.75 12.56
C GLN A 98 -14.18 10.18 12.21
N THR A 99 -13.30 11.12 12.54
CA THR A 99 -13.46 12.53 12.21
C THR A 99 -12.28 13.03 11.42
N LEU A 100 -12.53 13.90 10.47
CA LEU A 100 -11.53 14.48 9.59
C LEU A 100 -11.85 15.95 9.37
N SER A 101 -10.86 16.82 9.60
CA SER A 101 -10.98 18.26 9.36
C SER A 101 -9.67 18.85 8.85
N TYR A 102 -9.78 19.95 8.11
CA TYR A 102 -8.66 20.68 7.54
C TYR A 102 -8.70 22.15 7.91
N ASN A 103 -7.53 22.71 8.12
CA ASN A 103 -7.32 24.15 8.20
C ASN A 103 -6.20 24.49 7.21
N LEU A 104 -6.59 25.03 6.05
CA LEU A 104 -5.68 25.32 4.95
C LEU A 104 -5.19 26.76 5.03
N ASP A 105 -3.97 26.99 4.56
CA ASP A 105 -3.35 28.33 4.56
C ASP A 105 -3.98 29.23 3.51
N SER A 106 -4.60 28.66 2.46
CA SER A 106 -5.33 29.40 1.44
C SER A 106 -6.83 29.46 1.78
N SER A 107 -7.37 30.65 1.88
CA SER A 107 -8.80 30.87 2.06
C SER A 107 -9.66 30.57 0.81
N MET A 108 -9.02 30.36 -0.33
CA MET A 108 -9.72 30.10 -1.60
C MET A 108 -10.25 28.66 -1.70
N GLN A 109 -9.65 27.72 -0.99
CA GLN A 109 -10.09 26.33 -1.02
C GLN A 109 -11.00 26.02 0.19
N LYS A 110 -12.24 25.67 -0.12
CA LYS A 110 -13.19 25.18 0.89
C LYS A 110 -12.89 23.71 1.22
N THR A 111 -13.14 23.34 2.47
CA THR A 111 -12.99 21.96 2.95
C THR A 111 -14.23 21.55 3.74
N ASN A 112 -14.51 20.27 3.75
CA ASN A 112 -15.60 19.69 4.54
C ASN A 112 -15.02 18.99 5.78
N SER A 113 -15.46 19.42 6.96
CA SER A 113 -15.24 18.65 8.18
C SER A 113 -16.28 17.53 8.24
N VAL A 114 -15.84 16.31 8.47
CA VAL A 114 -16.72 15.14 8.48
C VAL A 114 -16.57 14.33 9.76
N ALA A 115 -17.68 13.71 10.17
CA ALA A 115 -17.72 12.70 11.20
C ALA A 115 -18.47 11.48 10.63
N VAL A 116 -17.80 10.32 10.61
CA VAL A 116 -18.26 9.13 9.90
C VAL A 116 -18.29 7.95 10.87
N PRO A 117 -19.46 7.33 11.10
CA PRO A 117 -19.55 6.11 11.89
C PRO A 117 -19.00 4.92 11.09
N ASP A 118 -18.37 3.99 11.78
CA ASP A 118 -17.95 2.71 11.24
C ASP A 118 -18.37 1.53 12.15
N LEU A 119 -18.61 0.38 11.52
CA LEU A 119 -18.95 -0.88 12.17
C LEU A 119 -18.25 -2.00 11.41
N SER A 120 -17.69 -2.96 12.14
CA SER A 120 -17.27 -4.23 11.55
C SER A 120 -17.57 -5.41 12.46
N ILE A 121 -17.89 -6.55 11.86
CA ILE A 121 -18.12 -7.83 12.54
C ILE A 121 -17.31 -8.90 11.82
N ASP A 122 -16.41 -9.54 12.55
CA ASP A 122 -15.56 -10.64 12.11
C ASP A 122 -16.01 -11.92 12.84
N ILE A 123 -16.48 -12.90 12.11
CA ILE A 123 -16.87 -14.21 12.63
C ILE A 123 -15.95 -15.25 12.03
N SER A 124 -15.24 -15.98 12.85
CA SER A 124 -14.35 -17.06 12.40
C SER A 124 -14.38 -18.24 13.35
N SER A 125 -14.11 -19.44 12.82
CA SER A 125 -13.90 -20.66 13.59
C SER A 125 -12.59 -21.31 13.18
N LEU A 126 -12.04 -22.15 14.04
CA LEU A 126 -10.82 -22.88 13.75
C LEU A 126 -11.07 -24.38 13.93
N PHE A 127 -11.08 -25.11 12.83
CA PHE A 127 -11.11 -26.55 12.79
C PHE A 127 -9.68 -27.10 12.76
N VAL A 128 -9.39 -28.00 13.68
CA VAL A 128 -8.06 -28.59 13.84
C VAL A 128 -8.19 -30.10 13.67
N ASN A 129 -7.43 -30.67 12.76
CA ASN A 129 -7.31 -32.11 12.60
C ASN A 129 -5.86 -32.50 12.59
N LYS A 130 -5.49 -33.56 13.32
CA LYS A 130 -4.15 -34.13 13.34
C LYS A 130 -4.15 -35.43 12.54
N ILE A 131 -3.35 -35.45 11.48
CA ILE A 131 -3.13 -36.62 10.64
C ILE A 131 -1.64 -36.89 10.66
N ASP A 132 -1.24 -38.01 11.19
CA ASP A 132 0.16 -38.39 11.44
C ASP A 132 0.91 -37.31 12.25
N GLU A 133 2.01 -36.81 11.73
CA GLU A 133 2.80 -35.72 12.35
C GLU A 133 2.35 -34.31 11.93
N ALA A 134 1.35 -34.21 11.08
CA ALA A 134 0.87 -32.93 10.57
C ALA A 134 -0.43 -32.48 11.26
N ILE A 135 -0.51 -31.22 11.56
CA ILE A 135 -1.73 -30.54 12.01
C ILE A 135 -2.31 -29.77 10.83
N HIS A 136 -3.56 -30.08 10.52
CA HIS A 136 -4.33 -29.44 9.48
C HIS A 136 -5.30 -28.44 10.13
N LEU A 137 -5.21 -27.18 9.75
CA LEU A 137 -6.00 -26.08 10.27
C LEU A 137 -6.89 -25.55 9.13
N ILE A 138 -8.19 -25.49 9.36
CA ILE A 138 -9.14 -24.86 8.43
C ILE A 138 -9.83 -23.73 9.18
N LYS A 139 -9.72 -22.51 8.68
CA LYS A 139 -10.31 -21.33 9.28
C LYS A 139 -11.25 -20.64 8.29
N PRO A 140 -12.56 -20.98 8.32
CA PRO A 140 -13.57 -20.18 7.66
C PRO A 140 -13.74 -18.84 8.38
N LYS A 141 -14.04 -17.80 7.59
CA LYS A 141 -14.20 -16.44 8.06
C LYS A 141 -15.32 -15.75 7.29
N ILE A 142 -16.16 -15.03 8.01
CA ILE A 142 -17.15 -14.10 7.49
C ILE A 142 -16.85 -12.75 8.10
N PHE A 143 -16.81 -11.73 7.26
CA PHE A 143 -16.59 -10.36 7.70
C PHE A 143 -17.70 -9.47 7.13
N TYR A 144 -18.28 -8.64 7.98
CA TYR A 144 -19.17 -7.56 7.57
C TYR A 144 -18.53 -6.22 7.92
N GLY A 145 -18.59 -5.28 6.99
CA GLY A 145 -18.04 -3.95 7.17
C GLY A 145 -19.00 -2.87 6.70
N TYR A 146 -19.14 -1.82 7.52
CA TYR A 146 -19.91 -0.64 7.21
C TYR A 146 -19.14 0.62 7.60
N VAL A 147 -19.08 1.58 6.69
CA VAL A 147 -18.59 2.94 6.93
C VAL A 147 -19.55 3.91 6.27
N GLY A 148 -20.05 4.88 7.03
CA GLY A 148 -21.01 5.85 6.56
C GLY A 148 -20.45 6.77 5.46
N TYR A 149 -21.30 7.23 4.57
CA TYR A 149 -20.93 8.21 3.56
C TYR A 149 -21.00 9.63 4.10
N LYS A 150 -19.96 10.40 3.82
CA LYS A 150 -19.95 11.87 3.91
C LYS A 150 -19.19 12.43 2.71
N ASP A 151 -19.67 13.53 2.16
CA ASP A 151 -18.97 14.18 1.06
C ASP A 151 -17.63 14.77 1.52
N GLN A 152 -16.58 14.37 0.85
CA GLN A 152 -15.18 14.75 1.08
C GLN A 152 -14.50 15.24 -0.21
N SER A 153 -15.27 15.49 -1.26
CA SER A 153 -14.76 15.85 -2.59
C SER A 153 -13.93 17.13 -2.59
N MET A 154 -14.26 18.07 -1.70
CA MET A 154 -13.54 19.34 -1.55
C MET A 154 -12.24 19.22 -0.74
N ASN A 155 -12.05 18.13 -0.02
CA ASN A 155 -10.89 17.95 0.86
C ASN A 155 -9.62 17.64 0.03
N PRO A 156 -8.45 18.19 0.37
CA PRO A 156 -7.20 17.87 -0.31
C PRO A 156 -6.78 16.43 -0.08
N VAL A 157 -5.91 15.92 -0.95
CA VAL A 157 -5.20 14.65 -0.77
C VAL A 157 -3.72 14.94 -0.62
N PHE A 158 -3.16 14.62 0.53
CA PHE A 158 -1.76 14.88 0.87
C PHE A 158 -0.90 13.62 0.84
N ASP A 159 -1.39 12.52 1.47
CA ASP A 159 -0.59 11.33 1.74
C ASP A 159 -1.38 10.01 1.63
N SER A 160 -2.57 10.05 1.08
CA SER A 160 -3.42 8.87 0.95
C SER A 160 -3.31 8.22 -0.44
N ASN A 161 -3.34 6.90 -0.45
CA ASN A 161 -3.45 6.06 -1.64
C ASN A 161 -4.49 4.96 -1.41
N ASP A 162 -4.96 4.36 -2.50
CA ASP A 162 -5.74 3.13 -2.43
C ASP A 162 -4.86 1.99 -1.90
N ILE A 163 -5.35 1.25 -0.92
CA ILE A 163 -4.71 -0.01 -0.52
C ILE A 163 -5.09 -1.13 -1.47
N SER A 164 -4.24 -2.15 -1.58
CA SER A 164 -4.49 -3.27 -2.49
C SER A 164 -5.81 -3.96 -2.18
N LYS A 165 -6.49 -4.46 -3.22
CA LYS A 165 -7.75 -5.20 -3.08
C LYS A 165 -7.64 -6.39 -2.12
N MET A 166 -6.49 -7.07 -2.09
CA MET A 166 -6.23 -8.16 -1.17
C MET A 166 -6.29 -7.71 0.30
N ASN A 167 -5.71 -6.54 0.61
CA ASN A 167 -5.73 -5.98 1.96
C ASN A 167 -7.09 -5.41 2.36
N GLN A 168 -7.96 -5.14 1.40
CA GLN A 168 -9.31 -4.62 1.63
C GLN A 168 -10.35 -5.69 1.95
N ILE A 169 -10.10 -6.98 1.66
CA ILE A 169 -11.14 -8.02 1.75
C ILE A 169 -11.76 -8.12 3.13
N PHE A 170 -10.95 -8.09 4.18
CA PHE A 170 -11.39 -8.17 5.58
C PHE A 170 -11.08 -6.87 6.34
N ASN A 171 -11.23 -5.75 5.67
CA ASN A 171 -10.93 -4.44 6.23
C ASN A 171 -11.93 -3.40 5.74
N VAL A 172 -12.38 -2.54 6.63
CA VAL A 172 -13.27 -1.42 6.31
C VAL A 172 -12.51 -0.21 5.72
N SER A 173 -11.19 -0.16 5.86
CA SER A 173 -10.39 0.93 5.30
C SER A 173 -10.02 0.62 3.84
N ARG A 174 -10.32 1.53 2.92
CA ARG A 174 -9.93 1.48 1.52
C ARG A 174 -8.66 2.25 1.21
N PHE A 175 -8.34 3.21 2.04
CA PHE A 175 -7.24 4.14 1.82
C PHE A 175 -6.14 3.94 2.84
N SER A 176 -4.89 4.06 2.38
CA SER A 176 -3.75 4.33 3.25
C SER A 176 -3.73 5.83 3.57
N GLY A 177 -3.12 6.23 4.65
CA GLY A 177 -3.18 7.64 5.07
C GLY A 177 -4.53 8.02 5.68
N MET A 178 -4.78 9.31 5.81
CA MET A 178 -5.93 9.83 6.56
C MET A 178 -6.66 10.97 5.83
N ASP A 179 -6.50 11.10 4.50
CA ASP A 179 -7.14 12.20 3.75
C ASP A 179 -8.58 11.89 3.36
N ARG A 180 -8.95 10.63 3.40
CA ARG A 180 -10.30 10.15 3.08
C ARG A 180 -10.71 9.08 4.05
N ILE A 181 -11.99 9.11 4.42
CA ILE A 181 -12.69 8.02 5.11
C ILE A 181 -13.60 7.40 4.06
N GLY A 182 -13.22 6.22 3.55
CA GLY A 182 -13.95 5.54 2.47
C GLY A 182 -15.27 4.98 2.96
N ASP A 183 -16.37 5.36 2.30
CA ASP A 183 -17.65 4.74 2.54
C ASP A 183 -17.67 3.28 2.07
N GLU A 184 -18.18 2.40 2.91
CA GLU A 184 -18.22 0.95 2.68
C GLU A 184 -19.50 0.34 3.24
N ASN A 185 -20.07 -0.59 2.50
CA ASN A 185 -21.11 -1.50 3.00
C ASN A 185 -20.99 -2.84 2.26
N PHE A 186 -20.43 -3.84 2.93
CA PHE A 186 -20.06 -5.09 2.28
C PHE A 186 -20.01 -6.26 3.25
N TYR A 187 -20.02 -7.45 2.71
CA TYR A 187 -19.56 -8.64 3.41
C TYR A 187 -18.49 -9.38 2.61
N SER A 188 -17.63 -10.08 3.33
CA SER A 188 -16.56 -10.89 2.73
C SER A 188 -16.61 -12.30 3.30
N LEU A 189 -16.34 -13.26 2.43
CA LEU A 189 -16.22 -14.66 2.78
C LEU A 189 -14.80 -15.13 2.51
N GLY A 190 -14.26 -15.95 3.38
CA GLY A 190 -12.94 -16.53 3.17
C GLY A 190 -12.74 -17.85 3.88
N ILE A 191 -11.85 -18.65 3.34
CA ILE A 191 -11.39 -19.89 3.95
C ILE A 191 -9.86 -19.91 3.85
N ASN A 192 -9.21 -20.08 5.00
CA ASN A 192 -7.78 -20.31 5.07
C ASN A 192 -7.53 -21.76 5.51
N TYR A 193 -6.68 -22.45 4.76
CA TYR A 193 -6.15 -23.76 5.10
C TYR A 193 -4.66 -23.64 5.41
N THR A 194 -4.22 -24.28 6.51
CA THR A 194 -2.81 -24.33 6.88
C THR A 194 -2.40 -25.73 7.27
N LYS A 195 -1.35 -26.26 6.65
CA LYS A 195 -0.66 -27.49 7.08
C LYS A 195 0.55 -27.12 7.92
N ARG A 196 0.55 -27.60 9.16
CA ARG A 196 1.65 -27.40 10.14
C ARG A 196 2.32 -28.72 10.45
N THR A 197 3.65 -28.73 10.40
CA THR A 197 4.45 -29.90 10.78
C THR A 197 5.60 -29.43 11.67
N MET A 198 5.87 -30.15 12.76
CA MET A 198 6.90 -29.78 13.74
C MET A 198 6.75 -28.32 14.24
N GLY A 199 5.49 -27.91 14.54
CA GLY A 199 5.18 -26.57 15.05
C GLY A 199 5.30 -25.44 14.02
N ARG A 200 5.51 -25.71 12.72
CA ARG A 200 5.72 -24.72 11.67
C ARG A 200 4.75 -24.87 10.52
N ASP A 201 4.29 -23.75 10.00
CA ASP A 201 3.42 -23.71 8.83
C ASP A 201 4.25 -24.07 7.57
N LYS A 202 3.97 -25.26 7.01
CA LYS A 202 4.62 -25.77 5.80
C LYS A 202 3.92 -25.30 4.53
N PHE A 203 2.59 -25.22 4.59
CA PHE A 203 1.77 -24.78 3.49
C PHE A 203 0.57 -24.04 4.03
N SER A 204 0.20 -22.93 3.41
CA SER A 204 -1.08 -22.28 3.62
C SER A 204 -1.68 -21.87 2.28
N PHE A 205 -3.00 -21.92 2.22
CA PHE A 205 -3.78 -21.49 1.07
C PHE A 205 -4.99 -20.72 1.58
N GLU A 206 -5.29 -19.58 0.95
CA GLU A 206 -6.45 -18.76 1.26
C GLU A 206 -7.21 -18.45 -0.02
N ILE A 207 -8.51 -18.57 0.07
CA ILE A 207 -9.47 -18.12 -0.95
C ILE A 207 -10.46 -17.19 -0.28
N SER A 208 -10.71 -16.03 -0.90
CA SER A 208 -11.59 -15.02 -0.32
C SER A 208 -12.24 -14.16 -1.38
N LYS A 209 -13.43 -13.63 -1.07
CA LYS A 209 -14.19 -12.76 -1.96
C LYS A 209 -15.00 -11.74 -1.16
N LYS A 210 -15.09 -10.51 -1.68
CA LYS A 210 -15.84 -9.38 -1.11
C LYS A 210 -17.02 -9.05 -2.00
N TYR A 211 -18.18 -8.85 -1.40
CA TYR A 211 -19.43 -8.49 -2.05
C TYR A 211 -19.94 -7.18 -1.47
N TYR A 212 -20.22 -6.22 -2.33
CA TYR A 212 -20.73 -4.92 -1.94
C TYR A 212 -22.25 -4.91 -1.89
N LEU A 213 -22.79 -4.33 -0.84
CA LEU A 213 -24.23 -4.14 -0.63
C LEU A 213 -24.69 -2.75 -1.09
N LYS A 214 -23.75 -1.87 -1.37
CA LYS A 214 -24.00 -0.50 -1.81
C LYS A 214 -22.80 0.04 -2.59
N ASP A 215 -23.09 0.89 -3.58
CA ASP A 215 -22.08 1.64 -4.32
C ASP A 215 -21.28 2.55 -3.40
N ARG A 216 -20.00 2.65 -3.68
CA ARG A 216 -19.05 3.49 -2.98
C ARG A 216 -18.96 4.84 -3.69
N LYS A 217 -18.91 5.92 -2.93
CA LYS A 217 -18.96 7.31 -3.45
C LYS A 217 -17.67 8.10 -3.19
N VAL A 218 -16.97 7.80 -2.09
CA VAL A 218 -15.73 8.50 -1.74
C VAL A 218 -14.59 8.02 -2.62
N SER A 219 -13.84 8.95 -3.22
CA SER A 219 -12.65 8.67 -4.02
C SER A 219 -11.50 9.59 -3.63
N LEU A 220 -10.28 9.24 -4.05
CA LEU A 220 -9.09 10.10 -3.86
C LEU A 220 -9.01 11.24 -4.89
N SER A 221 -9.76 11.19 -5.99
CA SER A 221 -9.76 12.26 -6.99
C SER A 221 -10.40 13.53 -6.42
N ASN A 222 -9.67 14.63 -6.41
CA ASN A 222 -10.16 15.95 -6.04
C ASN A 222 -10.77 16.71 -7.23
N LEU A 223 -10.66 16.14 -8.42
CA LEU A 223 -11.11 16.78 -9.64
C LEU A 223 -12.54 16.38 -9.89
N ASN A 224 -13.44 17.35 -9.95
CA ASN A 224 -14.69 17.27 -10.71
C ASN A 224 -14.29 17.06 -12.19
N MET A 225 -13.67 15.93 -12.50
CA MET A 225 -13.30 15.52 -13.85
C MET A 225 -14.55 15.10 -14.63
N HIS A 226 -15.55 15.96 -14.72
CA HIS A 226 -16.68 15.80 -15.64
C HIS A 226 -16.25 15.94 -17.10
N SER A 227 -14.97 16.24 -17.37
CA SER A 227 -14.47 16.48 -18.71
C SER A 227 -13.32 15.59 -19.19
N MET A 228 -12.86 14.64 -18.37
CA MET A 228 -11.82 13.69 -18.80
C MET A 228 -12.23 12.26 -18.49
N ASN A 229 -12.07 11.37 -19.48
CA ASN A 229 -12.44 9.94 -19.43
C ASN A 229 -11.75 9.09 -18.31
N MET A 230 -10.83 9.67 -17.54
CA MET A 230 -10.27 9.04 -16.33
C MET A 230 -11.33 8.79 -15.23
N SER A 231 -12.43 9.53 -15.27
CA SER A 231 -13.54 9.39 -14.33
C SER A 231 -14.27 8.05 -14.48
N SER A 232 -14.35 7.50 -15.69
CA SER A 232 -15.11 6.27 -15.95
C SER A 232 -14.50 5.04 -15.31
N MET A 233 -13.17 4.95 -15.28
CA MET A 233 -12.45 3.79 -14.74
C MET A 233 -12.55 3.69 -13.21
N HIS A 234 -12.44 4.83 -12.53
CA HIS A 234 -12.61 4.91 -11.08
C HIS A 234 -14.07 4.72 -10.67
N MET A 235 -14.99 5.26 -11.44
CA MET A 235 -16.43 5.08 -11.25
C MET A 235 -16.87 3.63 -11.47
N MET A 236 -16.37 2.93 -12.49
CA MET A 236 -16.64 1.49 -12.69
C MET A 236 -16.15 0.64 -11.49
N SER A 237 -15.00 0.99 -10.90
CA SER A 237 -14.50 0.31 -9.70
C SER A 237 -15.37 0.60 -8.46
N LEU A 238 -16.03 1.75 -8.38
CA LEU A 238 -16.89 2.14 -7.26
C LEU A 238 -18.29 1.55 -7.35
N SER A 239 -18.80 1.30 -8.55
CA SER A 239 -20.13 0.73 -8.80
C SER A 239 -20.13 -0.80 -8.97
N SER A 240 -19.00 -1.48 -8.79
CA SER A 240 -18.92 -2.93 -8.87
C SER A 240 -19.59 -3.58 -7.66
N ASP A 241 -20.49 -4.53 -7.90
CA ASP A 241 -21.18 -5.29 -6.87
C ASP A 241 -20.28 -6.27 -6.11
N GLU A 242 -19.13 -6.62 -6.69
CA GLU A 242 -18.19 -7.55 -6.10
C GLU A 242 -16.74 -7.31 -6.52
N ASP A 243 -15.81 -7.64 -5.65
CA ASP A 243 -14.39 -7.72 -6.01
C ASP A 243 -14.07 -9.09 -6.66
N PRO A 244 -12.99 -9.18 -7.44
CA PRO A 244 -12.53 -10.46 -7.96
C PRO A 244 -12.25 -11.45 -6.83
N LEU A 245 -12.38 -12.76 -7.16
CA LEU A 245 -11.97 -13.83 -6.25
C LEU A 245 -10.47 -13.73 -6.00
N MET A 246 -10.06 -13.65 -4.73
CA MET A 246 -8.66 -13.57 -4.33
C MET A 246 -8.14 -14.93 -3.89
N LEU A 247 -6.95 -15.25 -4.36
CA LEU A 247 -6.24 -16.49 -4.06
C LEU A 247 -4.85 -16.16 -3.54
N MET A 248 -4.47 -16.78 -2.43
CA MET A 248 -3.12 -16.66 -1.88
C MET A 248 -2.61 -18.03 -1.49
N SER A 249 -1.32 -18.29 -1.73
CA SER A 249 -0.66 -19.45 -1.16
C SER A 249 0.72 -19.10 -0.63
N LYS A 250 1.13 -19.83 0.38
CA LYS A 250 2.49 -19.80 0.92
C LYS A 250 2.97 -21.23 1.13
N TRP A 251 4.10 -21.53 0.59
CA TRP A 251 4.75 -22.84 0.72
C TRP A 251 6.16 -22.69 1.27
N MET A 252 6.44 -23.45 2.32
CA MET A 252 7.75 -23.52 2.98
C MET A 252 8.25 -24.96 2.96
N PRO A 253 8.87 -25.44 1.86
CA PRO A 253 9.35 -26.82 1.75
C PRO A 253 10.37 -27.15 2.83
N ASN A 254 11.18 -26.19 3.22
CA ASN A 254 12.14 -26.26 4.32
C ASN A 254 12.21 -24.94 5.08
N MET A 255 13.08 -24.84 6.10
CA MET A 255 13.20 -23.65 6.95
C MET A 255 13.78 -22.43 6.21
N ASN A 256 14.44 -22.67 5.12
CA ASN A 256 15.23 -21.66 4.41
C ASN A 256 14.54 -21.17 3.14
N THR A 257 13.53 -21.89 2.66
CA THR A 257 12.85 -21.57 1.40
C THR A 257 11.40 -21.20 1.65
N MET A 258 10.98 -20.08 1.11
CA MET A 258 9.58 -19.61 1.12
C MET A 258 9.18 -19.25 -0.31
N ILE A 259 8.05 -19.76 -0.72
CA ILE A 259 7.41 -19.43 -1.99
C ILE A 259 6.01 -18.92 -1.66
N MET A 260 5.67 -17.75 -2.16
CA MET A 260 4.34 -17.15 -2.02
C MET A 260 3.78 -16.89 -3.41
N THR A 261 2.52 -17.20 -3.59
CA THR A 261 1.79 -16.83 -4.81
C THR A 261 0.49 -16.12 -4.43
N TYR A 262 0.08 -15.23 -5.27
CA TYR A 262 -1.22 -14.59 -5.15
C TYR A 262 -1.81 -14.33 -6.54
N GLY A 263 -3.11 -14.19 -6.59
CA GLY A 263 -3.81 -13.83 -7.80
C GLY A 263 -5.24 -13.40 -7.51
N SER A 264 -5.80 -12.66 -8.44
CA SER A 264 -7.21 -12.33 -8.45
C SER A 264 -7.85 -12.85 -9.72
N TYR A 265 -9.05 -13.43 -9.63
CA TYR A 265 -9.80 -13.96 -10.76
C TYR A 265 -11.14 -13.26 -10.91
N HIS A 266 -11.35 -12.64 -12.06
CA HIS A 266 -12.62 -11.99 -12.40
C HIS A 266 -13.49 -12.95 -13.21
N LYS A 267 -14.61 -13.38 -12.62
CA LYS A 267 -15.49 -14.42 -13.20
C LYS A 267 -16.08 -13.97 -14.55
N ASP A 268 -16.60 -12.74 -14.63
CA ASP A 268 -17.30 -12.23 -15.81
C ASP A 268 -16.35 -12.00 -16.99
N GLN A 269 -15.13 -11.57 -16.69
CA GLN A 269 -14.10 -11.34 -17.71
C GLN A 269 -13.28 -12.59 -18.02
N LYS A 270 -13.41 -13.66 -17.22
CA LYS A 270 -12.61 -14.91 -17.31
C LYS A 270 -11.09 -14.62 -17.38
N LYS A 271 -10.61 -13.63 -16.62
CA LYS A 271 -9.23 -13.15 -16.65
C LYS A 271 -8.65 -13.04 -15.25
N PHE A 272 -7.33 -13.09 -15.18
CA PHE A 272 -6.57 -12.76 -13.99
C PHE A 272 -6.04 -11.34 -14.10
N PRO A 273 -6.72 -10.34 -13.51
CA PRO A 273 -6.24 -8.96 -13.57
C PRO A 273 -4.97 -8.74 -12.76
N MET A 274 -4.68 -9.61 -11.80
CA MET A 274 -3.49 -9.52 -10.97
C MET A 274 -2.99 -10.92 -10.60
N ALA A 275 -1.68 -11.13 -10.72
CA ALA A 275 -1.01 -12.35 -10.28
C ALA A 275 0.43 -12.04 -9.86
N GLY A 276 0.96 -12.83 -8.95
CA GLY A 276 2.37 -12.73 -8.59
C GLY A 276 2.90 -13.97 -7.91
N ILE A 277 4.22 -14.12 -8.01
CA ILE A 277 4.99 -15.13 -7.32
C ILE A 277 6.21 -14.47 -6.67
N THR A 278 6.51 -14.87 -5.46
CA THR A 278 7.73 -14.47 -4.76
C THR A 278 8.39 -15.73 -4.20
N ALA A 279 9.65 -15.93 -4.51
CA ALA A 279 10.47 -17.01 -3.97
C ALA A 279 11.66 -16.41 -3.22
N LYS A 280 11.91 -16.88 -1.99
CA LYS A 280 13.04 -16.47 -1.16
C LYS A 280 13.75 -17.70 -0.62
N HIS A 281 15.07 -17.72 -0.73
CA HIS A 281 15.91 -18.75 -0.14
C HIS A 281 16.95 -18.10 0.77
N LYS A 282 17.02 -18.55 2.03
CA LYS A 282 18.01 -18.14 3.01
C LYS A 282 19.06 -19.22 3.14
N PHE A 283 20.33 -18.86 3.09
CA PHE A 283 21.47 -19.75 3.34
C PHE A 283 22.32 -19.20 4.50
N LYS A 284 23.37 -19.93 4.89
CA LYS A 284 24.15 -19.58 6.10
C LYS A 284 24.71 -18.14 6.08
N LYS A 285 25.01 -17.61 4.90
CA LYS A 285 25.66 -16.30 4.72
C LYS A 285 24.80 -15.32 3.89
N GLY A 286 23.49 -15.38 4.00
CA GLY A 286 22.66 -14.41 3.33
C GLY A 286 21.35 -14.97 2.81
N SER A 287 20.73 -14.24 1.89
CA SER A 287 19.51 -14.64 1.24
C SER A 287 19.46 -14.13 -0.20
N ILE A 288 18.78 -14.88 -1.05
CA ILE A 288 18.43 -14.47 -2.40
C ILE A 288 16.92 -14.60 -2.57
N GLY A 289 16.38 -13.83 -3.49
CA GLY A 289 14.97 -13.93 -3.81
C GLY A 289 14.65 -13.37 -5.18
N TYR A 290 13.53 -13.83 -5.66
CA TYR A 290 12.94 -13.45 -6.94
C TYR A 290 11.46 -13.19 -6.75
N ALA A 291 10.95 -12.13 -7.37
CA ALA A 291 9.53 -11.85 -7.44
C ALA A 291 9.16 -11.52 -8.89
N LYS A 292 8.05 -12.06 -9.34
CA LYS A 292 7.38 -11.65 -10.58
C LYS A 292 5.97 -11.18 -10.24
N ARG A 293 5.57 -10.04 -10.81
CA ARG A 293 4.26 -9.44 -10.58
C ARG A 293 3.66 -8.99 -11.90
N TYR A 294 2.41 -9.34 -12.06
CA TYR A 294 1.59 -8.97 -13.19
C TYR A 294 0.33 -8.27 -12.67
N THR A 295 0.02 -7.11 -13.22
CA THR A 295 -1.23 -6.41 -12.96
C THR A 295 -1.70 -5.77 -14.25
N LYS A 296 -2.91 -6.12 -14.68
CA LYS A 296 -3.58 -5.50 -15.79
C LYS A 296 -4.66 -4.58 -15.26
N MET A 297 -4.52 -3.29 -15.47
CA MET A 297 -5.57 -2.33 -15.20
C MET A 297 -6.60 -2.42 -16.32
N SER A 298 -7.89 -2.63 -16.00
CA SER A 298 -8.98 -2.59 -16.98
C SER A 298 -9.56 -1.17 -16.99
N GLY A 299 -9.77 -0.63 -18.18
CA GLY A 299 -10.29 0.71 -18.45
C GLY A 299 -9.78 1.19 -19.79
N ASP A 300 -9.96 2.46 -20.09
CA ASP A 300 -9.45 3.09 -21.32
C ASP A 300 -7.92 3.06 -21.41
N PHE A 301 -7.25 2.86 -20.27
CA PHE A 301 -5.83 2.61 -20.19
C PHE A 301 -5.56 1.11 -20.12
N ASN A 302 -5.14 0.54 -21.22
CA ASN A 302 -4.76 -0.87 -21.31
C ASN A 302 -3.37 -1.11 -20.67
N THR A 303 -3.10 -0.47 -19.51
CA THR A 303 -1.79 -0.49 -18.87
C THR A 303 -1.57 -1.83 -18.22
N VAL A 304 -0.54 -2.51 -18.65
CA VAL A 304 -0.04 -3.75 -18.07
C VAL A 304 1.22 -3.42 -17.28
N LEU A 305 1.20 -3.75 -15.99
CA LEU A 305 2.41 -3.74 -15.16
C LEU A 305 2.89 -5.17 -15.05
N ASP A 306 3.91 -5.54 -15.81
CA ASP A 306 4.56 -6.85 -15.74
C ASP A 306 6.04 -6.66 -15.45
N TYR A 307 6.45 -7.00 -14.24
CA TYR A 307 7.83 -6.80 -13.84
C TYR A 307 8.40 -7.94 -12.99
N SER A 308 9.69 -8.14 -13.18
CA SER A 308 10.51 -9.06 -12.40
C SER A 308 11.47 -8.30 -11.50
N GLU A 309 11.63 -8.80 -10.27
CA GLU A 309 12.54 -8.26 -9.27
C GLU A 309 13.44 -9.40 -8.75
N PHE A 310 14.73 -9.15 -8.74
CA PHE A 310 15.74 -10.00 -8.12
C PHE A 310 16.40 -9.24 -6.97
N PHE A 311 16.65 -9.91 -5.87
CA PHE A 311 17.43 -9.36 -4.75
C PHE A 311 18.37 -10.38 -4.14
N ALA A 312 19.46 -9.88 -3.60
CA ALA A 312 20.46 -10.65 -2.86
C ALA A 312 20.97 -9.83 -1.68
N ASP A 313 21.14 -10.51 -0.56
CA ASP A 313 21.77 -10.00 0.64
C ASP A 313 22.79 -11.05 1.08
N LEU A 314 24.09 -10.70 1.04
CA LEU A 314 25.20 -11.62 1.24
C LEU A 314 26.09 -11.12 2.38
N GLU A 315 26.26 -11.93 3.41
CA GLU A 315 27.26 -11.73 4.44
C GLU A 315 28.64 -12.17 3.95
N LEU A 316 29.55 -11.24 3.83
CA LEU A 316 30.94 -11.47 3.47
C LEU A 316 31.78 -11.75 4.72
N LYS A 317 33.06 -12.05 4.54
CA LYS A 317 34.02 -12.17 5.66
C LYS A 317 34.19 -10.79 6.34
N SER A 318 34.52 -10.81 7.63
CA SER A 318 34.93 -9.60 8.38
C SER A 318 33.83 -8.54 8.53
N ASN A 319 32.58 -8.98 8.84
CA ASN A 319 31.48 -8.07 9.16
C ASN A 319 30.98 -7.20 7.97
N PHE A 320 31.36 -7.54 6.76
CA PHE A 320 30.82 -6.88 5.57
C PHE A 320 29.60 -7.60 5.03
N SER A 321 28.66 -6.85 4.50
CA SER A 321 27.51 -7.34 3.75
C SER A 321 27.43 -6.69 2.37
N LEU A 322 26.91 -7.41 1.40
CA LEU A 322 26.62 -6.94 0.06
C LEU A 322 25.12 -7.04 -0.17
N ILE A 323 24.52 -5.97 -0.68
CA ILE A 323 23.12 -5.90 -1.01
C ILE A 323 22.99 -5.58 -2.49
N ALA A 324 22.16 -6.35 -3.19
CA ALA A 324 21.84 -6.09 -4.59
C ALA A 324 20.33 -6.26 -4.81
N LYS A 325 19.74 -5.32 -5.53
CA LYS A 325 18.36 -5.37 -6.00
C LYS A 325 18.33 -4.94 -7.45
N PHE A 326 17.60 -5.67 -8.26
CA PHE A 326 17.40 -5.35 -9.66
C PHE A 326 15.94 -5.57 -10.02
N LYS A 327 15.29 -4.57 -10.59
CA LYS A 327 13.91 -4.61 -11.03
C LYS A 327 13.83 -4.22 -12.50
N ARG A 328 13.13 -5.03 -13.29
CA ARG A 328 12.99 -4.88 -14.73
C ARG A 328 11.52 -4.96 -15.12
N ASP A 329 11.10 -4.14 -16.05
CA ASP A 329 9.86 -4.29 -16.79
C ASP A 329 10.03 -5.43 -17.80
N ASP A 330 9.13 -6.43 -17.77
CA ASP A 330 9.25 -7.61 -18.61
C ASP A 330 8.64 -7.41 -20.00
N GLU A 331 7.72 -6.46 -20.17
CA GLU A 331 7.12 -6.12 -21.45
C GLU A 331 8.11 -5.35 -22.33
N SER A 332 8.71 -4.30 -21.80
CA SER A 332 9.67 -3.45 -22.53
C SER A 332 11.13 -3.90 -22.40
N GLY A 333 11.43 -4.81 -21.49
CA GLY A 333 12.79 -5.26 -21.19
C GLY A 333 13.65 -4.21 -20.47
N THR A 334 13.08 -3.08 -20.03
CA THR A 334 13.86 -1.99 -19.44
C THR A 334 14.04 -2.12 -17.95
N LYS A 335 15.20 -1.61 -17.50
CA LYS A 335 15.52 -1.48 -16.09
C LYS A 335 14.63 -0.43 -15.44
N ILE A 336 13.92 -0.79 -14.37
CA ILE A 336 13.12 0.12 -13.54
C ILE A 336 13.96 0.64 -12.38
N GLU A 337 14.64 -0.27 -11.68
CA GLU A 337 15.41 0.07 -10.49
C GLU A 337 16.61 -0.85 -10.35
N SER A 338 17.73 -0.30 -9.97
CA SER A 338 18.87 -1.07 -9.46
C SER A 338 19.38 -0.44 -8.17
N ILE A 339 19.68 -1.27 -7.19
CA ILE A 339 20.29 -0.87 -5.92
C ILE A 339 21.47 -1.78 -5.67
N PHE A 340 22.63 -1.19 -5.40
CA PHE A 340 23.81 -1.90 -4.91
C PHE A 340 24.29 -1.24 -3.64
N GLY A 341 24.62 -2.04 -2.65
CA GLY A 341 25.07 -1.53 -1.36
C GLY A 341 26.13 -2.41 -0.73
N VAL A 342 27.00 -1.78 0.02
CA VAL A 342 27.98 -2.44 0.89
C VAL A 342 27.72 -1.95 2.31
N GLY A 343 27.57 -2.87 3.24
CA GLY A 343 27.42 -2.63 4.66
C GLY A 343 28.63 -3.17 5.43
N TYR A 344 28.98 -2.51 6.51
CA TYR A 344 29.90 -2.99 7.52
C TYR A 344 29.22 -2.88 8.88
N GLU A 345 29.26 -3.96 9.65
CA GLU A 345 28.60 -4.02 10.94
C GLU A 345 29.46 -4.75 11.97
N ASN A 346 29.76 -4.10 13.10
CA ASN A 346 30.41 -4.73 14.24
C ASN A 346 29.55 -4.57 15.51
N CYS A 347 30.13 -4.87 16.68
CA CYS A 347 29.42 -4.71 17.96
C CYS A 347 28.90 -3.30 18.23
N CYS A 348 29.56 -2.27 17.74
CA CYS A 348 29.40 -0.90 18.18
C CYS A 348 28.95 0.05 17.07
N VAL A 349 29.25 -0.28 15.82
CA VAL A 349 29.02 0.59 14.65
C VAL A 349 28.43 -0.21 13.51
N ALA A 350 27.48 0.40 12.80
CA ALA A 350 27.02 -0.05 11.51
C ALA A 350 27.14 1.10 10.50
N LEU A 351 27.71 0.79 9.34
CA LEU A 351 27.90 1.72 8.23
C LEU A 351 27.35 1.07 6.96
N SER A 352 26.58 1.80 6.17
CA SER A 352 26.17 1.34 4.85
C SER A 352 26.33 2.43 3.79
N VAL A 353 26.75 2.00 2.61
CA VAL A 353 26.79 2.84 1.40
C VAL A 353 25.95 2.15 0.34
N THR A 354 24.92 2.83 -0.15
CA THR A 354 24.04 2.28 -1.19
C THR A 354 24.00 3.23 -2.37
N ALA A 355 24.23 2.71 -3.57
CA ALA A 355 23.99 3.37 -4.83
C ALA A 355 22.68 2.87 -5.41
N SER A 356 21.77 3.75 -5.74
CA SER A 356 20.49 3.42 -6.36
C SER A 356 20.31 4.21 -7.66
N ASP A 357 19.79 3.54 -8.65
CA ASP A 357 19.42 4.12 -9.93
C ASP A 357 18.00 3.68 -10.28
N ARG A 358 17.12 4.65 -10.55
CA ARG A 358 15.71 4.44 -10.89
C ARG A 358 15.41 5.08 -12.23
N ASN A 359 14.67 4.34 -13.05
CA ASN A 359 14.08 4.84 -14.28
C ASN A 359 12.56 4.68 -14.20
N LEU A 360 11.85 5.76 -13.94
CA LEU A 360 10.39 5.78 -13.81
C LEU A 360 9.69 6.18 -15.12
N SER A 361 10.42 6.67 -16.14
CA SER A 361 9.86 7.14 -17.40
C SER A 361 8.92 6.13 -18.05
N LYS A 362 9.24 4.86 -17.95
CA LYS A 362 8.47 3.81 -18.60
C LYS A 362 7.17 3.36 -17.92
N TYR A 363 6.97 3.68 -16.65
CA TYR A 363 5.64 3.54 -16.05
C TYR A 363 4.62 4.51 -16.66
N LEU A 364 5.10 5.53 -17.34
CA LEU A 364 4.33 6.60 -17.95
C LEU A 364 4.13 6.39 -19.45
N ASP A 365 5.04 5.64 -20.12
CA ASP A 365 4.91 5.29 -21.54
C ASP A 365 3.63 4.49 -21.83
N GLY A 366 3.13 3.71 -20.86
CA GLY A 366 1.84 3.02 -20.95
C GLY A 366 0.62 3.94 -20.87
N LEU A 367 0.82 5.25 -20.63
CA LEU A 367 -0.21 6.28 -20.68
C LEU A 367 -0.25 7.00 -22.04
N GLU A 368 0.62 6.63 -22.98
CA GLU A 368 0.59 7.11 -24.35
C GLU A 368 -0.64 6.57 -25.07
N SER A 369 -1.79 7.19 -24.84
CA SER A 369 -2.86 7.18 -25.81
C SER A 369 -2.84 8.51 -26.55
N ASP A 370 -3.15 8.50 -27.83
CA ASP A 370 -3.20 9.66 -28.73
C ASP A 370 -4.00 10.87 -28.20
N SER A 371 -4.80 10.64 -27.16
CA SER A 371 -5.61 11.66 -26.48
C SER A 371 -4.80 12.60 -25.58
N TYR A 372 -3.52 12.33 -25.30
CA TYR A 372 -2.69 13.08 -24.37
C TYR A 372 -1.42 13.67 -25.01
N ALA A 373 -1.37 13.76 -26.34
CA ALA A 373 -0.22 14.32 -27.06
C ALA A 373 0.20 15.72 -26.55
N TYR A 374 -0.74 16.50 -26.05
CA TYR A 374 -0.49 17.82 -25.44
C TYR A 374 0.12 17.77 -24.03
N LEU A 375 0.15 16.60 -23.39
CA LEU A 375 0.81 16.39 -22.10
C LEU A 375 2.25 15.89 -22.25
N ASN A 376 2.68 15.45 -23.44
CA ASN A 376 3.98 14.82 -23.64
C ASN A 376 5.13 15.77 -23.24
N ASP A 377 5.08 17.04 -23.62
CA ASP A 377 6.12 18.01 -23.26
C ASP A 377 6.18 18.26 -21.74
N ALA A 378 5.03 18.25 -21.05
CA ALA A 378 4.96 18.39 -19.60
C ALA A 378 5.43 17.11 -18.90
N TRP A 379 5.12 15.95 -19.49
CA TRP A 379 5.55 14.65 -18.99
C TRP A 379 7.05 14.43 -19.15
N ASP A 380 7.65 14.78 -20.29
CA ASP A 380 9.09 14.66 -20.51
C ASP A 380 9.88 15.49 -19.50
N ASN A 381 9.38 16.66 -19.12
CA ASN A 381 9.99 17.50 -18.09
C ASN A 381 9.83 16.89 -16.67
N ILE A 382 8.69 16.29 -16.36
CA ILE A 382 8.46 15.61 -15.07
C ILE A 382 9.31 14.33 -15.00
N ILE A 383 9.38 13.56 -16.08
CA ILE A 383 10.15 12.32 -16.19
C ILE A 383 11.65 12.56 -16.07
N SER A 384 12.16 13.61 -16.71
CA SER A 384 13.60 13.95 -16.63
C SER A 384 14.08 14.25 -15.21
N ILE A 385 13.16 14.58 -14.31
CA ILE A 385 13.45 14.91 -12.92
C ILE A 385 13.52 13.68 -12.02
N GLU A 386 12.87 12.57 -12.37
CA GLU A 386 12.81 11.37 -11.54
C GLU A 386 13.83 10.28 -11.91
N ASN A 387 14.52 10.40 -13.03
CA ASN A 387 15.67 9.55 -13.36
C ASN A 387 16.86 9.96 -12.51
N LYS A 388 16.94 9.48 -11.27
CA LYS A 388 18.00 9.88 -10.33
C LYS A 388 18.81 8.70 -9.86
N SER A 389 20.09 8.77 -10.18
CA SER A 389 21.11 8.03 -9.44
C SER A 389 21.37 8.72 -8.10
N ARG A 390 21.30 7.96 -7.00
CA ARG A 390 21.55 8.45 -5.65
C ARG A 390 22.57 7.59 -4.97
N ILE A 391 23.45 8.22 -4.20
CA ILE A 391 24.34 7.54 -3.25
C ILE A 391 23.87 7.93 -1.84
N ASN A 392 23.52 6.95 -1.03
CA ASN A 392 23.12 7.15 0.34
C ASN A 392 24.19 6.58 1.27
N PHE A 393 24.55 7.35 2.28
CA PHE A 393 25.41 6.95 3.36
C PHE A 393 24.56 6.83 4.64
N GLU A 394 24.64 5.72 5.33
CA GLU A 394 23.97 5.51 6.61
C GLU A 394 24.99 5.10 7.65
N PHE A 395 25.01 5.80 8.77
CA PHE A 395 25.85 5.54 9.91
C PHE A 395 24.99 5.36 11.15
N GLN A 396 25.25 4.32 11.95
CA GLN A 396 24.55 4.07 13.19
C GLN A 396 25.53 3.62 14.28
N LEU A 397 25.45 4.25 15.45
CA LEU A 397 26.08 3.78 16.68
C LEU A 397 25.14 2.77 17.35
N LYS A 398 25.63 1.54 17.55
CA LYS A 398 24.90 0.47 18.24
C LYS A 398 25.14 0.64 19.75
N GLY A 399 24.21 1.01 20.51
CA GLY A 399 24.35 1.20 21.97
C GLY A 399 23.50 2.35 22.49
N LEU A 400 23.01 3.19 21.59
CA LEU A 400 22.12 4.32 21.90
C LEU A 400 20.66 4.07 21.45
N ASN A 401 20.26 2.83 21.34
CA ASN A 401 18.90 2.38 20.98
C ASN A 401 18.66 2.00 19.50
N SER A 402 18.12 0.79 19.34
CA SER A 402 17.46 0.20 18.18
C SER A 402 18.31 -0.56 17.15
N THR A 403 17.79 -1.71 16.85
CA THR A 403 18.16 -2.68 15.83
C THR A 403 18.37 -2.06 14.43
N PHE A 404 19.45 -2.47 13.79
CA PHE A 404 19.77 -2.18 12.37
C PHE A 404 18.78 -2.89 11.45
N GLU A 405 17.52 -2.44 11.49
CA GLU A 405 16.43 -3.05 10.72
C GLU A 405 16.17 -2.34 9.37
N LYS A 406 16.77 -1.16 9.13
CA LYS A 406 16.39 -0.34 7.97
C LYS A 406 16.78 -0.97 6.63
N VAL A 407 17.96 -1.55 6.52
CA VAL A 407 18.39 -2.20 5.28
C VAL A 407 17.59 -3.49 5.06
N GLY A 408 17.40 -4.29 6.11
CA GLY A 408 16.51 -5.44 6.07
C GLY A 408 15.05 -5.06 5.80
N ARG A 409 14.58 -3.91 6.30
CA ARG A 409 13.24 -3.37 6.02
C ARG A 409 13.09 -2.87 4.60
N LEU A 410 14.09 -2.21 4.01
CA LEU A 410 14.06 -1.81 2.59
C LEU A 410 13.91 -3.03 1.69
N MET A 411 14.56 -4.12 2.03
CA MET A 411 14.48 -5.39 1.31
C MET A 411 13.16 -6.12 1.56
N ASN A 412 12.69 -6.16 2.80
CA ASN A 412 11.42 -6.80 3.15
C ASN A 412 10.21 -6.00 2.66
N ASN A 413 10.25 -4.67 2.74
CA ASN A 413 9.15 -3.81 2.31
C ASN A 413 8.93 -3.86 0.80
N SER A 414 9.97 -4.06 0.00
CA SER A 414 9.81 -4.18 -1.45
C SER A 414 9.18 -5.52 -1.89
N ILE A 415 9.26 -6.55 -1.04
CA ILE A 415 8.84 -7.92 -1.36
C ILE A 415 7.54 -8.31 -0.68
N LEU A 416 7.27 -7.77 0.50
CA LEU A 416 6.14 -8.16 1.35
C LEU A 416 5.00 -7.14 1.39
N ASN A 417 5.17 -5.95 0.82
CA ASN A 417 4.08 -4.97 0.71
C ASN A 417 3.18 -5.32 -0.48
N TYR A 418 2.12 -6.01 -0.15
CA TYR A 418 0.95 -6.25 -0.99
C TYR A 418 -0.13 -5.22 -0.68
#